data_3df5ce783a2b75918206dfa26cf8422e
#
_entry.id   3df5ce783a2b75918206dfa26cf8422e
#
_cell.length_a   1.000
_cell.length_b   1.000
_cell.length_c   1.000
_cell.angle_alpha   90.00
_cell.angle_beta   90.00
_cell.angle_gamma   90.00
#
_symmetry.space_group_name_H-M   'P 1'
#
loop_
_entity.id
_entity.type
_entity.pdbx_description
1 polymer ?
#
loop_
_entity_poly.entity_id
_entity_poly.type
_entity_poly.pdbx_seq_one_letter_code
_entity_poly.pdbx_strand_id
1 'polypeptide(L)'
;GVEAELTESEANYLNTTNYISKKKYRHVKVGKQKLNGNQALGYCRIRKGGTYTITGLTDDYGRTWRQRAIITAVFDRVKTLPATKWIDIANKVLDGYVTTDLSNEKILEYITDVVKMGTTKVNQLQVPINGYYRASARGEYSCGSSIVMTDGVSSTRNSSANAEALNKFIFDYDGKKAFQYGKFTNK
;
A
#
# COMPACT_ATOMS: atom_id res chain seq x y z
N GLY A 1 -12.56 7.68 10.22
CA GLY A 1 -11.43 8.10 9.38
C GLY A 1 -10.13 7.42 9.76
N VAL A 2 -9.14 7.49 8.91
CA VAL A 2 -7.82 6.89 9.07
C VAL A 2 -6.74 7.97 9.07
N GLU A 3 -5.67 7.74 9.79
CA GLU A 3 -4.55 8.68 9.84
C GLU A 3 -3.65 8.52 8.63
N ALA A 4 -3.22 9.64 8.06
CA ALA A 4 -2.26 9.70 6.98
C ALA A 4 -1.42 10.98 7.11
N GLU A 5 -0.22 10.93 6.57
CA GLU A 5 0.67 12.08 6.49
C GLU A 5 0.82 12.48 5.02
N LEU A 6 0.46 13.72 4.71
CA LEU A 6 0.47 14.24 3.35
C LEU A 6 1.60 15.24 3.18
N THR A 7 2.27 15.15 2.05
CA THR A 7 3.21 16.19 1.60
C THR A 7 2.45 17.41 1.08
N GLU A 8 3.16 18.52 0.91
CA GLU A 8 2.59 19.73 0.31
C GLU A 8 2.06 19.47 -1.10
N SER A 9 2.82 18.74 -1.93
CA SER A 9 2.40 18.40 -3.29
C SER A 9 1.14 17.55 -3.32
N GLU A 10 0.99 16.60 -2.39
CA GLU A 10 -0.21 15.75 -2.28
C GLU A 10 -1.43 16.54 -1.81
N ALA A 11 -1.26 17.38 -0.77
CA ALA A 11 -2.34 18.18 -0.24
C ALA A 11 -2.86 19.18 -1.30
N ASN A 12 -1.96 19.88 -1.97
CA ASN A 12 -2.30 20.80 -3.05
C ASN A 12 -3.02 20.07 -4.19
N TYR A 13 -2.49 18.93 -4.64
CA TYR A 13 -3.09 18.14 -5.72
C TYR A 13 -4.51 17.69 -5.38
N LEU A 14 -4.74 17.21 -4.16
CA LEU A 14 -6.06 16.76 -3.70
C LEU A 14 -7.08 17.91 -3.58
N ASN A 15 -6.62 19.09 -3.19
CA ASN A 15 -7.49 20.25 -3.03
C ASN A 15 -7.87 20.91 -4.35
N THR A 16 -6.99 20.80 -5.37
CA THR A 16 -7.17 21.47 -6.67
C THR A 16 -7.75 20.57 -7.77
N THR A 17 -7.76 19.25 -7.54
CA THR A 17 -8.27 18.27 -8.53
C THR A 17 -9.58 17.63 -8.08
N ASN A 18 -10.14 16.75 -8.92
CA ASN A 18 -11.36 15.99 -8.62
C ASN A 18 -11.10 14.60 -8.01
N TYR A 19 -9.88 14.31 -7.53
CA TYR A 19 -9.56 13.03 -6.88
C TYR A 19 -10.38 12.81 -5.60
N ILE A 20 -10.59 13.88 -4.83
CA ILE A 20 -11.64 13.91 -3.82
C ILE A 20 -12.94 14.25 -4.52
N SER A 21 -13.84 13.29 -4.72
CA SER A 21 -15.05 13.46 -5.53
C SER A 21 -15.99 14.51 -4.96
N LYS A 22 -16.17 14.56 -3.64
CA LYS A 22 -17.03 15.56 -2.98
C LYS A 22 -16.25 16.84 -2.70
N LYS A 23 -16.52 17.91 -3.45
CA LYS A 23 -15.84 19.21 -3.38
C LYS A 23 -15.72 19.74 -1.94
N LYS A 24 -16.75 19.58 -1.11
CA LYS A 24 -16.74 20.00 0.30
C LYS A 24 -15.64 19.37 1.17
N TYR A 25 -15.01 18.30 0.72
CA TYR A 25 -13.91 17.63 1.42
C TYR A 25 -12.51 17.95 0.84
N ARG A 26 -12.43 18.84 -0.16
CA ARG A 26 -11.15 19.29 -0.75
C ARG A 26 -10.51 20.40 0.10
N HIS A 27 -10.18 20.05 1.35
CA HIS A 27 -9.52 20.94 2.32
C HIS A 27 -8.55 20.16 3.20
N VAL A 28 -7.82 19.19 2.61
CA VAL A 28 -6.77 18.48 3.32
C VAL A 28 -5.57 19.39 3.58
N LYS A 29 -4.87 19.15 4.68
CA LYS A 29 -3.70 19.91 5.12
C LYS A 29 -2.41 19.16 4.82
N VAL A 30 -1.29 19.84 4.89
CA VAL A 30 0.04 19.23 4.90
C VAL A 30 0.29 18.59 6.27
N GLY A 31 1.01 17.46 6.28
CA GLY A 31 1.37 16.75 7.50
C GLY A 31 0.33 15.72 7.95
N LYS A 32 0.46 15.30 9.21
CA LYS A 32 -0.38 14.26 9.81
C LYS A 32 -1.79 14.76 10.05
N GLN A 33 -2.76 13.99 9.60
CA GLN A 33 -4.18 14.30 9.74
C GLN A 33 -5.07 13.06 9.59
N LYS A 34 -6.31 13.19 10.03
CA LYS A 34 -7.31 12.15 9.89
C LYS A 34 -8.13 12.39 8.63
N LEU A 35 -8.03 11.47 7.68
CA LEU A 35 -8.79 11.49 6.43
C LEU A 35 -10.12 10.77 6.59
N ASN A 36 -11.20 11.34 6.06
CA ASN A 36 -12.45 10.62 5.86
C ASN A 36 -12.35 9.68 4.64
N GLY A 37 -13.34 8.80 4.44
CA GLY A 37 -13.31 7.82 3.35
C GLY A 37 -13.17 8.42 1.95
N ASN A 38 -13.77 9.59 1.70
CA ASN A 38 -13.68 10.27 0.40
C ASN A 38 -12.28 10.87 0.16
N GLN A 39 -11.66 11.41 1.20
CA GLN A 39 -10.29 11.93 1.17
C GLN A 39 -9.28 10.78 1.04
N ALA A 40 -9.44 9.71 1.83
CA ALA A 40 -8.57 8.53 1.76
C ALA A 40 -8.62 7.86 0.39
N LEU A 41 -9.81 7.72 -0.21
CA LEU A 41 -9.95 7.19 -1.57
C LEU A 41 -9.26 8.10 -2.60
N GLY A 42 -9.42 9.42 -2.48
CA GLY A 42 -8.72 10.39 -3.32
C GLY A 42 -7.20 10.24 -3.22
N TYR A 43 -6.69 10.13 -2.00
CA TYR A 43 -5.27 9.93 -1.73
C TYR A 43 -4.71 8.64 -2.35
N CYS A 44 -5.42 7.52 -2.21
CA CYS A 44 -5.05 6.23 -2.82
C CYS A 44 -4.99 6.28 -4.36
N ARG A 45 -5.66 7.23 -5.00
CA ARG A 45 -5.77 7.33 -6.46
C ARG A 45 -4.72 8.24 -7.09
N ILE A 46 -3.99 9.04 -6.31
CA ILE A 46 -2.94 9.92 -6.83
C ILE A 46 -1.90 9.07 -7.56
N ARG A 47 -1.66 9.40 -8.84
CA ARG A 47 -0.66 8.74 -9.68
C ARG A 47 0.24 9.71 -10.42
N LYS A 48 -0.25 10.87 -10.78
CA LYS A 48 0.41 11.87 -11.62
C LYS A 48 0.44 13.24 -10.94
N GLY A 49 0.97 14.24 -11.63
CA GLY A 49 0.89 15.63 -11.20
C GLY A 49 2.09 16.12 -10.38
N GLY A 50 3.24 15.45 -10.48
CA GLY A 50 4.45 15.84 -9.73
C GLY A 50 4.31 15.68 -8.22
N THR A 51 3.42 14.76 -7.80
CA THR A 51 3.18 14.46 -6.38
C THR A 51 4.16 13.43 -5.88
N TYR A 52 4.78 13.72 -4.75
CA TYR A 52 5.73 12.83 -4.08
C TYR A 52 5.17 12.42 -2.72
N THR A 53 5.29 11.15 -2.39
CA THR A 53 5.02 10.65 -1.03
C THR A 53 6.04 11.18 -0.05
N ILE A 54 5.80 11.01 1.25
CA ILE A 54 6.78 11.34 2.31
C ILE A 54 8.10 10.56 2.17
N THR A 55 8.10 9.49 1.38
CA THR A 55 9.30 8.68 1.05
C THR A 55 9.89 9.02 -0.32
N GLY A 56 9.41 10.09 -0.97
CA GLY A 56 9.90 10.55 -2.27
C GLY A 56 9.43 9.75 -3.47
N LEU A 57 8.51 8.79 -3.31
CA LEU A 57 7.96 8.01 -4.41
C LEU A 57 6.90 8.80 -5.19
N THR A 58 6.92 8.66 -6.50
CA THR A 58 5.97 9.29 -7.41
C THR A 58 5.30 8.26 -8.33
N ASP A 59 4.43 8.72 -9.22
CA ASP A 59 3.75 7.92 -10.25
C ASP A 59 3.07 6.66 -9.68
N ASP A 60 3.26 5.53 -10.30
CA ASP A 60 2.64 4.27 -9.89
C ASP A 60 3.20 3.71 -8.58
N TYR A 61 4.48 3.91 -8.34
CA TYR A 61 5.12 3.54 -7.06
C TYR A 61 4.57 4.38 -5.91
N GLY A 62 4.39 5.68 -6.12
CA GLY A 62 3.74 6.56 -5.16
C GLY A 62 2.29 6.14 -4.90
N ARG A 63 1.54 5.76 -5.94
CA ARG A 63 0.17 5.26 -5.82
C ARG A 63 0.10 4.01 -4.96
N THR A 64 0.89 2.99 -5.28
CA THR A 64 0.90 1.72 -4.53
C THR A 64 1.37 1.91 -3.10
N TRP A 65 2.31 2.83 -2.86
CA TRP A 65 2.72 3.20 -1.51
C TRP A 65 1.56 3.79 -0.70
N ARG A 66 0.83 4.77 -1.28
CA ARG A 66 -0.35 5.40 -0.64
C ARG A 66 -1.44 4.38 -0.32
N GLN A 67 -1.70 3.45 -1.23
CA GLN A 67 -2.66 2.38 -1.02
C GLN A 67 -2.26 1.51 0.18
N ARG A 68 -1.01 1.08 0.25
CA ARG A 68 -0.51 0.30 1.40
C ARG A 68 -0.56 1.10 2.70
N ALA A 69 -0.19 2.37 2.67
CA ALA A 69 -0.26 3.26 3.84
C ALA A 69 -1.69 3.35 4.39
N ILE A 70 -2.69 3.55 3.52
CA ILE A 70 -4.10 3.60 3.95
C ILE A 70 -4.59 2.24 4.46
N ILE A 71 -4.24 1.12 3.80
CA ILE A 71 -4.61 -0.22 4.28
C ILE A 71 -4.02 -0.46 5.68
N THR A 72 -2.75 -0.12 5.88
CA THR A 72 -2.09 -0.22 7.19
C THR A 72 -2.80 0.64 8.24
N ALA A 73 -3.13 1.89 7.91
CA ALA A 73 -3.84 2.78 8.82
C ALA A 73 -5.27 2.29 9.17
N VAL A 74 -5.96 1.66 8.21
CA VAL A 74 -7.24 0.99 8.46
C VAL A 74 -7.05 -0.18 9.42
N PHE A 75 -6.07 -1.05 9.16
CA PHE A 75 -5.76 -2.20 10.01
C PHE A 75 -5.37 -1.76 11.41
N ASP A 76 -4.50 -0.75 11.54
CA ASP A 76 -4.10 -0.17 12.82
C ASP A 76 -5.29 0.39 13.59
N ARG A 77 -6.27 0.95 12.91
CA ARG A 77 -7.51 1.42 13.53
C ARG A 77 -8.40 0.26 13.96
N VAL A 78 -8.56 -0.78 13.13
CA VAL A 78 -9.42 -1.93 13.43
C VAL A 78 -8.90 -2.70 14.63
N LYS A 79 -7.60 -2.93 14.73
CA LYS A 79 -7.01 -3.68 15.86
C LYS A 79 -7.15 -2.98 17.23
N THR A 80 -7.45 -1.67 17.26
CA THR A 80 -7.78 -0.97 18.50
C THR A 80 -9.24 -1.20 18.97
N LEU A 81 -10.07 -1.84 18.17
CA LEU A 81 -11.47 -2.11 18.47
C LEU A 81 -11.61 -3.47 19.16
N PRO A 82 -12.65 -3.66 20.00
CA PRO A 82 -12.98 -4.99 20.53
C PRO A 82 -13.21 -6.00 19.38
N ALA A 83 -12.84 -7.28 19.61
CA ALA A 83 -12.95 -8.35 18.61
C ALA A 83 -14.37 -8.49 18.03
N THR A 84 -15.41 -8.25 18.85
CA THR A 84 -16.82 -8.24 18.38
C THR A 84 -17.08 -7.24 17.26
N LYS A 85 -16.37 -6.09 17.28
CA LYS A 85 -16.49 -5.08 16.23
C LYS A 85 -15.83 -5.49 14.91
N TRP A 86 -14.86 -6.38 14.94
CA TRP A 86 -14.23 -6.91 13.73
C TRP A 86 -15.22 -7.70 12.89
N ILE A 87 -16.06 -8.52 13.55
CA ILE A 87 -17.15 -9.28 12.89
C ILE A 87 -18.17 -8.32 12.27
N ASP A 88 -18.61 -7.30 13.01
CA ASP A 88 -19.54 -6.28 12.50
C ASP A 88 -18.99 -5.57 11.25
N ILE A 89 -17.68 -5.23 11.26
CA ILE A 89 -17.01 -4.57 10.13
C ILE A 89 -16.92 -5.53 8.94
N ALA A 90 -16.52 -6.79 9.18
CA ALA A 90 -16.42 -7.80 8.13
C ALA A 90 -17.76 -8.01 7.44
N ASN A 91 -18.82 -8.23 8.20
CA ASN A 91 -20.16 -8.41 7.63
C ASN A 91 -20.60 -7.20 6.78
N LYS A 92 -20.41 -5.97 7.28
CA LYS A 92 -20.74 -4.76 6.51
C LYS A 92 -19.95 -4.62 5.21
N VAL A 93 -18.69 -5.05 5.21
CA VAL A 93 -17.84 -4.99 4.01
C VAL A 93 -18.29 -6.06 3.01
N LEU A 94 -18.58 -7.27 3.48
CA LEU A 94 -19.01 -8.39 2.66
C LEU A 94 -20.40 -8.15 2.06
N ASP A 95 -21.36 -7.71 2.85
CA ASP A 95 -22.74 -7.52 2.42
C ASP A 95 -22.91 -6.40 1.37
N GLY A 96 -21.98 -5.45 1.30
CA GLY A 96 -22.19 -4.27 0.47
C GLY A 96 -21.09 -3.92 -0.52
N TYR A 97 -19.85 -4.43 -0.35
CA TYR A 97 -18.70 -3.89 -1.07
C TYR A 97 -17.74 -4.93 -1.67
N VAL A 98 -17.82 -6.19 -1.26
CA VAL A 98 -16.92 -7.24 -1.73
C VAL A 98 -17.70 -8.41 -2.26
N THR A 99 -17.43 -8.82 -3.50
CA THR A 99 -17.88 -10.09 -4.04
C THR A 99 -16.74 -11.10 -3.92
N THR A 100 -17.02 -12.24 -3.29
CA THR A 100 -16.06 -13.32 -3.08
C THR A 100 -16.76 -14.66 -3.19
N ASP A 101 -16.01 -15.70 -3.53
CA ASP A 101 -16.42 -17.10 -3.51
C ASP A 101 -16.24 -17.76 -2.14
N LEU A 102 -15.67 -17.04 -1.16
CA LEU A 102 -15.58 -17.52 0.21
C LEU A 102 -16.91 -17.45 0.90
N SER A 103 -17.30 -18.53 1.60
CA SER A 103 -18.48 -18.51 2.45
C SER A 103 -18.28 -17.62 3.68
N ASN A 104 -19.37 -17.12 4.26
CA ASN A 104 -19.32 -16.30 5.47
C ASN A 104 -18.67 -17.05 6.64
N GLU A 105 -18.91 -18.37 6.75
CA GLU A 105 -18.31 -19.23 7.77
C GLU A 105 -16.78 -19.27 7.61
N LYS A 106 -16.28 -19.40 6.37
CA LYS A 106 -14.84 -19.44 6.11
C LYS A 106 -14.16 -18.10 6.41
N ILE A 107 -14.84 -17.01 6.14
CA ILE A 107 -14.35 -15.66 6.47
C ILE A 107 -14.29 -15.47 7.99
N LEU A 108 -15.32 -15.91 8.72
CA LEU A 108 -15.33 -15.85 10.19
C LEU A 108 -14.23 -16.74 10.80
N GLU A 109 -13.97 -17.91 10.22
CA GLU A 109 -12.86 -18.79 10.59
C GLU A 109 -11.51 -18.04 10.47
N TYR A 110 -11.23 -17.43 9.31
CA TYR A 110 -10.00 -16.65 9.10
C TYR A 110 -9.86 -15.47 10.07
N ILE A 111 -10.94 -14.73 10.33
CA ILE A 111 -10.92 -13.64 11.32
C ILE A 111 -10.57 -14.19 12.70
N THR A 112 -11.17 -15.32 13.07
CA THR A 112 -10.92 -15.98 14.36
C THR A 112 -9.47 -16.44 14.47
N ASP A 113 -8.89 -16.98 13.40
CA ASP A 113 -7.51 -17.42 13.37
C ASP A 113 -6.53 -16.24 13.49
N VAL A 114 -6.81 -15.11 12.82
CA VAL A 114 -6.03 -13.88 12.99
C VAL A 114 -6.06 -13.38 14.43
N VAL A 115 -7.23 -13.43 15.08
CA VAL A 115 -7.35 -13.07 16.51
C VAL A 115 -6.56 -14.03 17.40
N LYS A 116 -6.64 -15.35 17.15
CA LYS A 116 -5.90 -16.38 17.91
C LYS A 116 -4.40 -16.28 17.76
N MET A 117 -3.88 -15.86 16.58
CA MET A 117 -2.45 -15.66 16.37
C MET A 117 -1.83 -14.65 17.33
N GLY A 118 -2.63 -13.79 17.97
CA GLY A 118 -2.15 -12.82 18.97
C GLY A 118 -1.20 -11.76 18.41
N THR A 119 -0.95 -11.76 17.08
CA THR A 119 -0.12 -10.77 16.42
C THR A 119 -0.97 -9.86 15.55
N THR A 120 -0.70 -8.57 15.66
CA THR A 120 -1.31 -7.54 14.82
C THR A 120 -0.28 -6.88 13.91
N LYS A 121 0.91 -7.48 13.79
CA LYS A 121 2.00 -6.95 12.98
C LYS A 121 1.82 -7.41 11.54
N VAL A 122 1.67 -6.45 10.64
CA VAL A 122 1.64 -6.68 9.19
C VAL A 122 3.00 -6.32 8.61
N ASN A 123 3.68 -7.28 8.03
CA ASN A 123 4.92 -7.05 7.29
C ASN A 123 4.59 -6.88 5.82
N GLN A 124 5.34 -6.04 5.14
CA GLN A 124 5.13 -5.73 3.73
C GLN A 124 6.45 -5.80 2.98
N LEU A 125 6.44 -6.39 1.82
CA LEU A 125 7.53 -6.36 0.86
C LEU A 125 7.00 -5.85 -0.48
N GLN A 126 7.68 -4.88 -1.07
CA GLN A 126 7.43 -4.47 -2.45
C GLN A 126 8.37 -5.20 -3.39
N VAL A 127 7.82 -5.86 -4.40
CA VAL A 127 8.58 -6.48 -5.49
C VAL A 127 8.13 -5.83 -6.79
N PRO A 128 9.05 -5.36 -7.65
CA PRO A 128 10.51 -5.35 -7.48
C PRO A 128 10.98 -4.46 -6.32
N ILE A 129 12.07 -4.90 -5.65
CA ILE A 129 12.70 -4.11 -4.59
C ILE A 129 13.39 -2.88 -5.17
N ASN A 130 13.43 -1.80 -4.37
CA ASN A 130 13.97 -0.54 -4.84
C ASN A 130 15.45 -0.66 -5.23
N GLY A 131 15.82 -0.07 -6.37
CA GLY A 131 17.16 -0.16 -6.94
C GLY A 131 17.42 -1.42 -7.79
N TYR A 132 16.52 -2.39 -7.79
CA TYR A 132 16.67 -3.67 -8.51
C TYR A 132 15.65 -3.82 -9.64
N TYR A 133 15.31 -2.71 -10.26
CA TYR A 133 14.47 -2.65 -11.46
C TYR A 133 14.73 -1.36 -12.25
N ARG A 134 14.33 -1.39 -13.50
CA ARG A 134 14.27 -0.23 -14.40
C ARG A 134 13.01 -0.24 -15.25
N ALA A 135 12.68 0.86 -15.85
CA ALA A 135 11.69 0.88 -16.93
C ALA A 135 12.30 0.22 -18.16
N SER A 136 11.46 -0.46 -18.96
CA SER A 136 11.88 -0.95 -20.27
C SER A 136 12.16 0.23 -21.23
N ALA A 137 13.12 0.05 -22.14
CA ALA A 137 13.31 0.96 -23.22
C ALA A 137 12.11 0.90 -24.20
N ARG A 138 11.88 1.99 -24.91
CA ARG A 138 10.80 2.03 -25.93
C ARG A 138 11.06 0.95 -27.00
N GLY A 139 10.09 0.06 -27.17
CA GLY A 139 10.18 -1.04 -28.15
C GLY A 139 10.98 -2.26 -27.69
N GLU A 140 11.48 -2.27 -26.45
CA GLU A 140 12.17 -3.44 -25.88
C GLU A 140 11.26 -4.67 -25.76
N TYR A 141 9.98 -4.46 -25.52
CA TYR A 141 8.95 -5.51 -25.45
C TYR A 141 7.73 -5.13 -26.27
N SER A 142 7.10 -6.13 -26.90
CA SER A 142 5.87 -5.95 -27.68
C SER A 142 4.66 -5.50 -26.87
N CYS A 143 4.68 -5.72 -25.55
CA CYS A 143 3.60 -5.32 -24.63
C CYS A 143 3.66 -3.83 -24.21
N GLY A 144 4.58 -3.05 -24.77
CA GLY A 144 4.75 -1.63 -24.44
C GLY A 144 5.65 -1.40 -23.23
N SER A 145 5.30 -0.39 -22.40
CA SER A 145 6.11 -0.03 -21.24
C SER A 145 6.01 -1.09 -20.14
N SER A 146 7.14 -1.64 -19.73
CA SER A 146 7.25 -2.72 -18.73
C SER A 146 8.29 -2.37 -17.67
N ILE A 147 8.23 -3.07 -16.55
CA ILE A 147 9.27 -3.03 -15.51
C ILE A 147 10.17 -4.23 -15.70
N VAL A 148 11.47 -3.98 -15.82
CA VAL A 148 12.50 -5.02 -15.97
C VAL A 148 13.22 -5.16 -14.64
N MET A 149 13.17 -6.34 -14.03
CA MET A 149 13.94 -6.66 -12.83
C MET A 149 15.42 -6.74 -13.19
N THR A 150 16.29 -6.20 -12.33
CA THR A 150 17.75 -6.18 -12.49
C THR A 150 18.44 -6.68 -11.22
N ASP A 151 19.75 -6.83 -11.27
CA ASP A 151 20.61 -7.13 -10.12
C ASP A 151 21.02 -5.89 -9.30
N GLY A 152 20.54 -4.71 -9.68
CA GLY A 152 20.89 -3.45 -9.04
C GLY A 152 22.21 -2.82 -9.55
N VAL A 153 22.96 -3.53 -10.39
CA VAL A 153 24.26 -3.09 -10.96
C VAL A 153 24.16 -2.97 -12.48
N SER A 154 23.67 -4.00 -13.11
CA SER A 154 23.49 -4.07 -14.57
C SER A 154 22.08 -3.66 -15.00
N SER A 155 21.92 -3.09 -16.18
CA SER A 155 20.62 -2.86 -16.81
C SER A 155 20.01 -4.13 -17.42
N THR A 156 20.76 -5.23 -17.40
CA THR A 156 20.32 -6.53 -17.95
C THR A 156 19.20 -7.13 -17.07
N ARG A 157 18.26 -7.82 -17.71
CA ARG A 157 17.20 -8.52 -17.00
C ARG A 157 17.78 -9.58 -16.07
N ASN A 158 17.54 -9.42 -14.77
CA ASN A 158 17.96 -10.34 -13.74
C ASN A 158 16.99 -10.27 -12.55
N SER A 159 16.36 -11.36 -12.18
CA SER A 159 15.39 -11.43 -11.09
C SER A 159 15.94 -12.04 -9.81
N SER A 160 17.21 -12.47 -9.77
CA SER A 160 17.78 -13.22 -8.64
C SER A 160 17.68 -12.50 -7.30
N ALA A 161 18.05 -11.22 -7.25
CA ALA A 161 17.97 -10.42 -6.03
C ALA A 161 16.52 -10.22 -5.54
N ASN A 162 15.59 -10.04 -6.46
CA ASN A 162 14.16 -9.93 -6.14
C ASN A 162 13.60 -11.28 -5.62
N ALA A 163 14.00 -12.39 -6.22
CA ALA A 163 13.61 -13.73 -5.79
C ALA A 163 14.20 -14.07 -4.41
N GLU A 164 15.46 -13.72 -4.16
CA GLU A 164 16.10 -13.89 -2.86
C GLU A 164 15.40 -13.07 -1.77
N ALA A 165 15.09 -11.79 -2.04
CA ALA A 165 14.38 -10.94 -1.10
C ALA A 165 12.98 -11.49 -0.76
N LEU A 166 12.26 -11.99 -1.79
CA LEU A 166 10.95 -12.60 -1.59
C LEU A 166 11.05 -13.89 -0.77
N ASN A 167 12.02 -14.73 -1.05
CA ASN A 167 12.26 -15.98 -0.33
C ASN A 167 12.57 -15.73 1.15
N LYS A 168 13.50 -14.80 1.44
CA LYS A 168 13.80 -14.37 2.81
C LYS A 168 12.57 -13.80 3.51
N PHE A 169 11.78 -12.99 2.82
CA PHE A 169 10.57 -12.42 3.40
C PHE A 169 9.55 -13.48 3.81
N ILE A 170 9.40 -14.55 3.03
CA ILE A 170 8.39 -15.59 3.27
C ILE A 170 8.89 -16.62 4.29
N PHE A 171 10.15 -17.04 4.19
CA PHE A 171 10.64 -18.23 4.90
C PHE A 171 11.63 -17.95 6.04
N ASP A 172 12.39 -16.83 5.96
CA ASP A 172 13.43 -16.51 6.95
C ASP A 172 12.99 -15.45 7.97
N TYR A 173 11.69 -15.14 8.01
CA TYR A 173 11.17 -14.13 8.91
C TYR A 173 11.08 -14.68 10.34
N ASP A 174 12.01 -14.27 11.22
CA ASP A 174 12.07 -14.66 12.64
C ASP A 174 11.24 -13.79 13.58
N GLY A 175 10.52 -12.80 13.06
CA GLY A 175 9.70 -11.84 13.83
C GLY A 175 10.51 -10.82 14.64
N LYS A 176 11.81 -10.97 14.80
CA LYS A 176 12.67 -10.13 15.64
C LYS A 176 13.38 -9.03 14.88
N LYS A 177 13.66 -9.22 13.60
CA LYS A 177 14.25 -8.19 12.73
C LYS A 177 13.17 -7.64 11.82
N ALA A 178 12.88 -6.34 11.95
CA ALA A 178 12.11 -5.66 10.94
C ALA A 178 12.84 -5.82 9.61
N PHE A 179 12.18 -6.41 8.62
CA PHE A 179 12.75 -6.63 7.31
C PHE A 179 13.08 -5.27 6.69
N GLN A 180 14.35 -4.92 6.61
CA GLN A 180 14.80 -3.58 6.19
C GLN A 180 14.91 -3.43 4.66
N TYR A 181 14.36 -4.36 3.86
CA TYR A 181 14.19 -4.13 2.43
C TYR A 181 13.05 -3.16 2.14
N GLY A 182 13.11 -1.98 2.66
CA GLY A 182 12.03 -1.01 2.48
C GLY A 182 12.29 0.33 3.12
N LYS A 183 13.47 0.57 3.65
CA LYS A 183 13.94 1.94 3.75
C LYS A 183 14.23 2.41 2.35
N PHE A 184 13.25 3.06 1.74
CA PHE A 184 13.44 3.84 0.53
C PHE A 184 14.45 4.95 0.87
N THR A 185 15.72 4.65 0.73
CA THR A 185 16.73 5.69 0.68
C THR A 185 16.72 6.19 -0.74
N ASN A 186 16.23 7.42 -0.93
CA ASN A 186 16.50 8.15 -2.16
C ASN A 186 18.01 8.15 -2.38
N LYS A 187 18.50 7.48 -3.42
CA LYS A 187 19.70 7.83 -4.12
C LYS A 187 19.30 8.38 -5.46
#